data_ce09c385a2b9fa8efc5710ca00b1de90
#
_entry.id   ce09c385a2b9fa8efc5710ca00b1de90
#
_cell.length_a   1.000
_cell.length_b   1.000
_cell.length_c   1.000
_cell.angle_alpha   90.00
_cell.angle_beta   90.00
_cell.angle_gamma   90.00
#
_symmetry.space_group_name_H-M   'P 1'
#
loop_
_entity.id
_entity.type
_entity.pdbx_description
1 polymer ?
#
loop_
_entity_poly.entity_id
_entity_poly.type
_entity_poly.pdbx_seq_one_letter_code
_entity_poly.pdbx_strand_id
1 'polypeptide(L)'
;DIDAARRLLIEAGYPNGEGLPIFELLVNNSGNHQIIAEAIQEMWRRDLGIKIAVVNMEQKTLLSQRRTLDYQIMRSDWVGDYLDPSTFLNVFSGNSGNNHTGWNNPEYDYLLYQAARTVDTTARYALMYRAEEILLREAPIIPIYYYTTVRLVHPAVRGWYPTLLDRH
;
A
#
# COMPACT_ATOMS: atom_id res chain seq x y z
N ASP A 1 -4.78 1.58 -16.04
CA ASP A 1 -4.44 1.71 -17.47
C ASP A 1 -3.70 0.44 -17.93
N ILE A 2 -4.46 -0.51 -18.49
CA ILE A 2 -3.94 -1.83 -18.92
C ILE A 2 -2.95 -1.67 -20.08
N ASP A 3 -3.19 -0.74 -20.98
CA ASP A 3 -2.32 -0.55 -22.14
C ASP A 3 -0.97 0.06 -21.75
N ALA A 4 -0.95 0.95 -20.77
CA ALA A 4 0.30 1.44 -20.20
C ALA A 4 1.07 0.31 -19.48
N ALA A 5 0.38 -0.53 -18.72
CA ALA A 5 1.00 -1.67 -18.05
C ALA A 5 1.60 -2.68 -19.06
N ARG A 6 0.90 -2.95 -20.17
CA ARG A 6 1.42 -3.81 -21.25
C ARG A 6 2.66 -3.22 -21.91
N ARG A 7 2.67 -1.90 -22.17
CA ARG A 7 3.86 -1.23 -22.70
C ARG A 7 5.05 -1.36 -21.76
N LEU A 8 4.87 -1.14 -20.46
CA LEU A 8 5.92 -1.29 -19.47
C LEU A 8 6.45 -2.72 -19.39
N LEU A 9 5.59 -3.73 -19.53
CA LEU A 9 6.02 -5.14 -19.61
C LEU A 9 6.88 -5.40 -20.85
N ILE A 10 6.51 -4.84 -22.00
CA ILE A 10 7.31 -4.95 -23.23
C ILE A 10 8.67 -4.27 -23.04
N GLU A 11 8.69 -3.05 -22.49
CA GLU A 11 9.93 -2.30 -22.20
C GLU A 11 10.84 -3.04 -21.22
N ALA A 12 10.25 -3.75 -20.24
CA ALA A 12 10.97 -4.59 -19.30
C ALA A 12 11.45 -5.93 -19.90
N GLY A 13 11.09 -6.25 -21.15
CA GLY A 13 11.49 -7.48 -21.82
C GLY A 13 10.56 -8.67 -21.58
N TYR A 14 9.35 -8.44 -21.07
CA TYR A 14 8.38 -9.49 -20.74
C TYR A 14 7.03 -9.27 -21.44
N PRO A 15 6.97 -9.25 -22.77
CA PRO A 15 5.72 -9.05 -23.50
C PRO A 15 4.69 -10.12 -23.07
N ASN A 16 3.49 -9.69 -22.73
CA ASN A 16 2.42 -10.56 -22.22
C ASN A 16 2.81 -11.41 -20.99
N GLY A 17 3.78 -10.97 -20.20
CA GLY A 17 4.28 -11.70 -19.03
C GLY A 17 5.14 -12.92 -19.38
N GLU A 18 5.51 -13.13 -20.63
CA GLU A 18 6.33 -14.25 -21.07
C GLU A 18 7.74 -14.17 -20.47
N GLY A 19 8.19 -15.25 -19.85
CA GLY A 19 9.49 -15.31 -19.18
C GLY A 19 9.55 -14.74 -17.77
N LEU A 20 8.49 -14.07 -17.29
CA LEU A 20 8.41 -13.66 -15.87
C LEU A 20 8.34 -14.88 -14.94
N PRO A 21 9.07 -14.87 -13.82
CA PRO A 21 8.88 -15.89 -12.79
C PRO A 21 7.48 -15.78 -12.16
N ILE A 22 7.05 -16.84 -11.52
CA ILE A 22 5.85 -16.79 -10.68
C ILE A 22 6.24 -16.08 -9.38
N PHE A 23 5.59 -14.95 -9.10
CA PHE A 23 5.78 -14.21 -7.85
C PHE A 23 4.85 -14.73 -6.76
N GLU A 24 5.32 -14.73 -5.53
CA GLU A 24 4.49 -15.01 -4.37
C GLU A 24 3.85 -13.71 -3.84
N LEU A 25 2.53 -13.73 -3.67
CA LEU A 25 1.77 -12.69 -2.97
C LEU A 25 1.37 -13.21 -1.59
N LEU A 26 2.03 -12.71 -0.57
CA LEU A 26 1.77 -13.10 0.81
C LEU A 26 0.57 -12.36 1.37
N VAL A 27 -0.36 -13.11 1.96
CA VAL A 27 -1.56 -12.59 2.62
C VAL A 27 -1.77 -13.28 3.96
N ASN A 28 -2.43 -12.62 4.90
CA ASN A 28 -2.87 -13.27 6.13
C ASN A 28 -4.29 -13.86 5.98
N ASN A 29 -4.61 -14.81 6.82
CA ASN A 29 -5.89 -15.53 6.84
C ASN A 29 -7.06 -14.76 7.48
N SER A 30 -7.03 -13.43 7.46
CA SER A 30 -8.05 -12.57 8.07
C SER A 30 -8.93 -11.90 7.03
N GLY A 31 -10.23 -11.84 7.30
CA GLY A 31 -11.20 -11.12 6.49
C GLY A 31 -11.22 -11.54 5.01
N ASN A 32 -11.37 -10.57 4.13
CA ASN A 32 -11.46 -10.77 2.68
C ASN A 32 -10.09 -10.69 1.97
N HIS A 33 -8.98 -10.76 2.71
CA HIS A 33 -7.64 -10.53 2.13
C HIS A 33 -7.29 -11.53 1.05
N GLN A 34 -7.62 -12.79 1.27
CA GLN A 34 -7.42 -13.85 0.27
C GLN A 34 -8.28 -13.62 -0.99
N ILE A 35 -9.56 -13.30 -0.82
CA ILE A 35 -10.48 -13.04 -1.94
C ILE A 35 -9.98 -11.89 -2.82
N ILE A 36 -9.50 -10.81 -2.18
CA ILE A 36 -8.94 -9.65 -2.90
C ILE A 36 -7.65 -10.05 -3.64
N ALA A 37 -6.77 -10.82 -3.00
CA ALA A 37 -5.54 -11.29 -3.62
C ALA A 37 -5.82 -12.21 -4.83
N GLU A 38 -6.78 -13.11 -4.72
CA GLU A 38 -7.24 -13.98 -5.81
C GLU A 38 -7.85 -13.17 -6.97
N ALA A 39 -8.60 -12.11 -6.66
CA ALA A 39 -9.11 -11.20 -7.68
C ALA A 39 -7.98 -10.47 -8.42
N ILE A 40 -6.96 -9.98 -7.70
CA ILE A 40 -5.77 -9.35 -8.30
C ILE A 40 -4.99 -10.36 -9.14
N GLN A 41 -4.80 -11.58 -8.64
CA GLN A 41 -4.16 -12.67 -9.36
C GLN A 41 -4.83 -12.90 -10.71
N GLU A 42 -6.16 -12.99 -10.72
CA GLU A 42 -6.91 -13.23 -11.95
C GLU A 42 -6.87 -12.02 -12.91
N MET A 43 -6.94 -10.78 -12.40
CA MET A 43 -6.79 -9.57 -13.21
C MET A 43 -5.41 -9.53 -13.88
N TRP A 44 -4.34 -9.78 -13.15
CA TRP A 44 -2.98 -9.75 -13.69
C TRP A 44 -2.76 -10.89 -14.69
N ARG A 45 -3.27 -12.07 -14.40
CA ARG A 45 -3.20 -13.21 -15.33
C ARG A 45 -3.93 -12.92 -16.63
N ARG A 46 -5.16 -12.41 -16.56
CA ARG A 46 -6.03 -12.14 -17.72
C ARG A 46 -5.53 -10.98 -18.57
N ASP A 47 -5.15 -9.89 -17.93
CA ASP A 47 -4.89 -8.62 -18.60
C ASP A 47 -3.42 -8.43 -18.98
N LEU A 48 -2.50 -9.03 -18.24
CA LEU A 48 -1.06 -8.82 -18.36
C LEU A 48 -0.26 -10.13 -18.60
N GLY A 49 -0.89 -11.29 -18.45
CA GLY A 49 -0.19 -12.58 -18.51
C GLY A 49 0.72 -12.87 -17.32
N ILE A 50 0.70 -12.01 -16.29
CA ILE A 50 1.53 -12.18 -15.08
C ILE A 50 0.92 -13.27 -14.21
N LYS A 51 1.76 -14.19 -13.74
CA LYS A 51 1.37 -15.27 -12.83
C LYS A 51 1.86 -14.96 -11.42
N ILE A 52 0.96 -15.00 -10.45
CA ILE A 52 1.30 -14.92 -9.02
C ILE A 52 0.73 -16.12 -8.28
N ALA A 53 1.41 -16.56 -7.23
CA ALA A 53 0.94 -17.55 -6.29
C ALA A 53 0.47 -16.84 -5.02
N VAL A 54 -0.81 -16.95 -4.68
CA VAL A 54 -1.33 -16.41 -3.41
C VAL A 54 -0.97 -17.37 -2.29
N VAL A 55 -0.16 -16.90 -1.33
CA VAL A 55 0.30 -17.68 -0.19
C VAL A 55 -0.34 -17.12 1.08
N ASN A 56 -1.26 -17.90 1.65
CA ASN A 56 -1.93 -17.54 2.89
C ASN A 56 -1.12 -18.05 4.09
N MET A 57 -0.87 -17.19 5.06
CA MET A 57 -0.10 -17.55 6.24
C MET A 57 -0.68 -16.95 7.53
N GLU A 58 -0.21 -17.46 8.64
CA GLU A 58 -0.56 -16.96 9.96
C GLU A 58 0.04 -15.55 10.16
N GLN A 59 -0.72 -14.69 10.86
CA GLN A 59 -0.39 -13.27 11.04
C GLN A 59 1.02 -13.03 11.61
N LYS A 60 1.45 -13.82 12.59
CA LYS A 60 2.78 -13.62 13.20
C LYS A 60 3.91 -13.94 12.22
N THR A 61 3.72 -14.97 11.41
CA THR A 61 4.67 -15.36 10.35
C THR A 61 4.77 -14.26 9.31
N LEU A 62 3.61 -13.75 8.84
CA LEU A 62 3.55 -12.63 7.91
C LEU A 62 4.30 -11.39 8.45
N LEU A 63 4.06 -11.01 9.70
CA LEU A 63 4.72 -9.89 10.34
C LEU A 63 6.23 -10.11 10.49
N SER A 64 6.67 -11.35 10.73
CA SER A 64 8.10 -11.70 10.78
C SER A 64 8.75 -11.49 9.42
N GLN A 65 8.19 -12.06 8.36
CA GLN A 65 8.71 -11.92 7.00
C GLN A 65 8.71 -10.44 6.55
N ARG A 66 7.67 -9.67 6.91
CA ARG A 66 7.63 -8.24 6.65
C ARG A 66 8.81 -7.49 7.27
N ARG A 67 9.15 -7.80 8.52
CA ARG A 67 10.27 -7.15 9.23
C ARG A 67 11.63 -7.50 8.66
N THR A 68 11.79 -8.70 8.15
CA THR A 68 13.05 -9.18 7.56
C THR A 68 13.13 -8.92 6.06
N LEU A 69 12.10 -8.34 5.44
CA LEU A 69 11.95 -8.15 3.99
C LEU A 69 12.04 -9.47 3.21
N ASP A 70 11.62 -10.57 3.82
CA ASP A 70 11.64 -11.91 3.22
C ASP A 70 10.32 -12.17 2.48
N TYR A 71 10.08 -11.42 1.42
CA TYR A 71 8.91 -11.55 0.55
C TYR A 71 9.15 -10.85 -0.81
N GLN A 72 8.41 -11.25 -1.82
CA GLN A 72 8.38 -10.59 -3.12
C GLN A 72 7.26 -9.56 -3.20
N ILE A 73 6.04 -9.98 -2.93
CA ILE A 73 4.85 -9.12 -2.85
C ILE A 73 4.10 -9.47 -1.58
N MET A 74 3.68 -8.48 -0.82
CA MET A 74 2.95 -8.68 0.42
C MET A 74 1.76 -7.74 0.51
N ARG A 75 0.61 -8.27 0.90
CA ARG A 75 -0.52 -7.44 1.30
C ARG A 75 -0.23 -6.77 2.62
N SER A 76 -0.41 -5.46 2.68
CA SER A 76 -0.29 -4.67 3.90
C SER A 76 -1.40 -3.62 3.99
N ASP A 77 -1.49 -2.96 5.12
CA ASP A 77 -2.37 -1.83 5.36
C ASP A 77 -1.74 -0.87 6.38
N TRP A 78 -2.24 0.35 6.39
CA TRP A 78 -1.92 1.34 7.39
C TRP A 78 -3.18 2.08 7.83
N VAL A 79 -3.38 2.16 9.12
CA VAL A 79 -4.43 2.99 9.73
C VAL A 79 -3.78 4.27 10.23
N GLY A 80 -4.30 5.43 9.83
CA GLY A 80 -3.74 6.70 10.24
C GLY A 80 -3.73 6.90 11.75
N ASP A 81 -2.62 7.39 12.29
CA ASP A 81 -2.47 7.66 13.72
C ASP A 81 -3.08 9.02 14.11
N TYR A 82 -3.17 9.94 13.15
CA TYR A 82 -3.68 11.30 13.31
C TYR A 82 -4.26 11.84 11.99
N LEU A 83 -5.02 12.95 12.08
CA LEU A 83 -5.76 13.55 10.95
C LEU A 83 -4.87 14.45 10.09
N ASP A 84 -3.91 13.86 9.40
CA ASP A 84 -3.05 14.55 8.46
C ASP A 84 -2.46 13.56 7.44
N PRO A 85 -2.31 13.91 6.16
CA PRO A 85 -1.77 13.01 5.15
C PRO A 85 -0.37 12.47 5.48
N SER A 86 0.42 13.22 6.24
CA SER A 86 1.76 12.79 6.64
C SER A 86 1.78 11.49 7.45
N THR A 87 0.67 11.11 8.11
CA THR A 87 0.56 9.82 8.81
C THR A 87 0.74 8.61 7.88
N PHE A 88 0.42 8.77 6.59
CA PHE A 88 0.61 7.74 5.56
C PHE A 88 1.96 7.87 4.87
N LEU A 89 2.35 9.09 4.48
CA LEU A 89 3.60 9.32 3.77
C LEU A 89 4.83 9.02 4.62
N ASN A 90 4.83 9.41 5.90
CA ASN A 90 5.95 9.16 6.81
C ASN A 90 6.25 7.68 7.05
N VAL A 91 5.31 6.78 6.75
CA VAL A 91 5.55 5.32 6.81
C VAL A 91 6.71 4.92 5.91
N PHE A 92 6.84 5.55 4.72
CA PHE A 92 7.77 5.16 3.67
C PHE A 92 9.07 5.97 3.66
N SER A 93 9.29 6.87 4.62
CA SER A 93 10.57 7.56 4.72
C SER A 93 11.71 6.58 5.07
N GLY A 94 12.91 6.87 4.60
CA GLY A 94 14.05 5.97 4.70
C GLY A 94 14.49 5.64 6.13
N ASN A 95 14.18 6.53 7.10
CA ASN A 95 14.47 6.34 8.52
C ASN A 95 13.26 5.83 9.34
N SER A 96 12.12 5.55 8.70
CA SER A 96 10.92 5.06 9.38
C SER A 96 11.06 3.60 9.77
N GLY A 97 10.87 3.29 11.05
CA GLY A 97 10.78 1.91 11.52
C GLY A 97 9.57 1.13 11.00
N ASN A 98 8.63 1.82 10.32
CA ASN A 98 7.46 1.24 9.69
C ASN A 98 7.64 1.00 8.19
N ASN A 99 8.75 1.47 7.61
CA ASN A 99 9.07 1.21 6.21
C ASN A 99 9.58 -0.22 6.05
N HIS A 100 8.70 -1.08 5.62
CA HIS A 100 8.99 -2.48 5.38
C HIS A 100 9.04 -2.83 3.88
N THR A 101 9.31 -1.84 3.01
CA THR A 101 9.41 -2.05 1.56
C THR A 101 10.86 -2.26 1.10
N GLY A 102 11.84 -1.89 1.93
CA GLY A 102 13.23 -1.81 1.52
C GLY A 102 13.55 -0.63 0.60
N TRP A 103 12.53 0.16 0.23
CA TRP A 103 12.70 1.35 -0.60
C TRP A 103 13.22 2.53 0.21
N ASN A 104 14.07 3.34 -0.43
CA ASN A 104 14.59 4.58 0.14
C ASN A 104 14.83 5.58 -0.99
N ASN A 105 14.31 6.81 -0.84
CA ASN A 105 14.51 7.88 -1.80
C ASN A 105 14.82 9.20 -1.07
N PRO A 106 16.03 9.76 -1.20
CA PRO A 106 16.43 10.99 -0.50
C PRO A 106 15.60 12.22 -0.88
N GLU A 107 15.09 12.32 -2.13
CA GLU A 107 14.22 13.41 -2.54
C GLU A 107 12.85 13.32 -1.85
N TYR A 108 12.32 12.12 -1.72
CA TYR A 108 11.09 11.86 -0.97
C TYR A 108 11.24 12.32 0.49
N ASP A 109 12.29 11.87 1.15
CA ASP A 109 12.57 12.22 2.55
C ASP A 109 12.75 13.74 2.72
N TYR A 110 13.45 14.39 1.78
CA TYR A 110 13.64 15.83 1.78
C TYR A 110 12.32 16.58 1.64
N LEU A 111 11.42 16.15 0.76
CA LEU A 111 10.10 16.76 0.57
C LEU A 111 9.25 16.66 1.84
N LEU A 112 9.26 15.50 2.51
CA LEU A 112 8.55 15.33 3.79
C LEU A 112 9.16 16.20 4.90
N TYR A 113 10.48 16.29 4.97
CA TYR A 113 11.17 17.17 5.89
C TYR A 113 10.78 18.64 5.67
N GLN A 114 10.73 19.10 4.42
CA GLN A 114 10.30 20.45 4.08
C GLN A 114 8.82 20.67 4.43
N ALA A 115 7.95 19.72 4.10
CA ALA A 115 6.52 19.79 4.43
C ALA A 115 6.27 19.93 5.94
N ALA A 116 7.05 19.22 6.78
CA ALA A 116 6.94 19.28 8.23
C ALA A 116 7.31 20.67 8.80
N ARG A 117 8.05 21.49 8.06
CA ARG A 117 8.52 22.84 8.47
C ARG A 117 7.76 23.97 7.79
N THR A 118 6.86 23.65 6.86
CA THR A 118 6.10 24.64 6.09
C THR A 118 4.79 24.94 6.81
N VAL A 119 4.61 26.19 7.20
CA VAL A 119 3.40 26.66 7.93
C VAL A 119 2.22 26.89 6.97
N ASP A 120 2.50 27.41 5.77
CA ASP A 120 1.46 27.60 4.77
C ASP A 120 0.89 26.25 4.31
N THR A 121 -0.40 26.05 4.52
CA THR A 121 -1.08 24.77 4.26
C THR A 121 -1.01 24.37 2.79
N THR A 122 -1.17 25.33 1.87
CA THR A 122 -1.17 25.06 0.43
C THR A 122 0.20 24.61 -0.03
N ALA A 123 1.25 25.35 0.35
CA ALA A 123 2.64 24.99 0.04
C ALA A 123 3.03 23.65 0.69
N ARG A 124 2.57 23.39 1.91
CA ARG A 124 2.80 22.15 2.61
C ARG A 124 2.20 20.96 1.85
N TYR A 125 0.96 21.06 1.43
CA TYR A 125 0.31 19.99 0.65
C TYR A 125 0.95 19.80 -0.72
N ALA A 126 1.40 20.87 -1.38
CA ALA A 126 2.13 20.76 -2.65
C ALA A 126 3.42 19.91 -2.50
N LEU A 127 4.15 20.06 -1.39
CA LEU A 127 5.31 19.23 -1.09
C LEU A 127 4.93 17.75 -0.86
N MET A 128 3.86 17.51 -0.13
CA MET A 128 3.36 16.13 0.10
C MET A 128 2.89 15.47 -1.19
N TYR A 129 2.18 16.18 -2.08
CA TYR A 129 1.79 15.66 -3.39
C TYR A 129 2.99 15.25 -4.24
N ARG A 130 4.04 16.09 -4.25
CA ARG A 130 5.28 15.73 -4.95
C ARG A 130 5.94 14.48 -4.36
N ALA A 131 5.94 14.33 -3.04
CA ALA A 131 6.44 13.13 -2.39
C ALA A 131 5.58 11.90 -2.79
N GLU A 132 4.26 12.02 -2.77
CA GLU A 132 3.34 10.96 -3.20
C GLU A 132 3.57 10.58 -4.68
N GLU A 133 3.79 11.55 -5.57
CA GLU A 133 4.11 11.28 -6.98
C GLU A 133 5.38 10.43 -7.13
N ILE A 134 6.43 10.70 -6.34
CA ILE A 134 7.65 9.89 -6.32
C ILE A 134 7.34 8.47 -5.86
N LEU A 135 6.62 8.32 -4.75
CA LEU A 135 6.25 7.03 -4.18
C LEU A 135 5.45 6.18 -5.18
N LEU A 136 4.46 6.77 -5.84
CA LEU A 136 3.62 6.06 -6.82
C LEU A 136 4.38 5.75 -8.12
N ARG A 137 5.25 6.64 -8.56
CA ARG A 137 6.07 6.43 -9.77
C ARG A 137 7.09 5.31 -9.60
N GLU A 138 7.75 5.25 -8.44
CA GLU A 138 8.74 4.22 -8.13
C GLU A 138 8.11 2.92 -7.63
N ALA A 139 6.82 2.97 -7.31
CA ALA A 139 5.96 1.83 -7.03
C ALA A 139 6.49 0.82 -5.97
N PRO A 140 7.10 1.25 -4.84
CA PRO A 140 7.38 0.32 -3.75
C PRO A 140 6.09 -0.21 -3.10
N ILE A 141 4.97 0.43 -3.38
CA ILE A 141 3.63 0.03 -2.98
C ILE A 141 2.65 0.16 -4.14
N ILE A 142 1.59 -0.62 -4.08
CA ILE A 142 0.44 -0.55 -5.01
C ILE A 142 -0.80 -0.27 -4.16
N PRO A 143 -1.32 0.98 -4.12
CA PRO A 143 -2.56 1.31 -3.42
C PRO A 143 -3.75 0.59 -4.05
N ILE A 144 -4.56 -0.09 -3.23
CA ILE A 144 -5.69 -0.90 -3.72
C ILE A 144 -7.02 -0.25 -3.37
N TYR A 145 -7.26 0.06 -2.09
CA TYR A 145 -8.52 0.67 -1.64
C TYR A 145 -8.37 1.32 -0.26
N TYR A 146 -9.33 2.18 0.06
CA TYR A 146 -9.50 2.71 1.41
C TYR A 146 -10.41 1.80 2.23
N TYR A 147 -9.99 1.47 3.44
CA TYR A 147 -10.84 0.74 4.37
C TYR A 147 -12.05 1.57 4.79
N THR A 148 -13.19 0.90 4.86
CA THR A 148 -14.41 1.46 5.45
C THR A 148 -14.89 0.54 6.57
N THR A 149 -15.33 1.13 7.68
CA THR A 149 -15.92 0.38 8.79
C THR A 149 -17.44 0.41 8.65
N VAL A 150 -18.06 -0.79 8.64
CA VAL A 150 -19.51 -0.95 8.67
C VAL A 150 -19.91 -1.36 10.09
N ARG A 151 -20.83 -0.61 10.69
CA ARG A 151 -21.32 -0.86 12.04
C ARG A 151 -22.84 -0.91 12.08
N LEU A 152 -23.35 -1.92 12.77
CA LEU A 152 -24.77 -2.02 13.12
C LEU A 152 -24.92 -1.60 14.58
N VAL A 153 -25.57 -0.48 14.83
CA VAL A 153 -25.81 0.06 16.16
C VAL A 153 -27.27 -0.10 16.51
N HIS A 154 -27.55 -0.82 17.63
CA HIS A 154 -28.94 -1.01 18.07
C HIS A 154 -29.55 0.33 18.44
N PRO A 155 -30.86 0.62 18.11
CA PRO A 155 -31.48 1.91 18.35
C PRO A 155 -31.53 2.37 19.81
N ALA A 156 -31.40 1.45 20.78
CA ALA A 156 -31.36 1.78 22.20
C ALA A 156 -30.00 2.35 22.64
N VAL A 157 -28.94 2.20 21.86
CA VAL A 157 -27.61 2.78 22.15
C VAL A 157 -27.68 4.27 21.88
N ARG A 158 -27.34 5.07 22.91
CA ARG A 158 -27.33 6.53 22.83
C ARG A 158 -25.92 7.07 23.00
N GLY A 159 -25.64 8.23 22.38
CA GLY A 159 -24.35 8.92 22.50
C GLY A 159 -23.20 8.29 21.72
N TRP A 160 -23.44 7.21 20.95
CA TRP A 160 -22.45 6.67 20.03
C TRP A 160 -22.47 7.45 18.71
N TYR A 161 -21.29 7.79 18.21
CA TYR A 161 -21.10 8.41 16.89
C TYR A 161 -19.76 7.97 16.30
N PRO A 162 -19.65 7.84 14.97
CA PRO A 162 -18.37 7.49 14.34
C PRO A 162 -17.36 8.62 14.54
N THR A 163 -16.14 8.28 14.91
CA THR A 163 -15.00 9.21 14.92
C THR A 163 -14.15 9.02 13.67
N LEU A 164 -13.41 10.06 13.28
CA LEU A 164 -12.63 10.02 12.04
C LEU A 164 -11.52 8.96 12.04
N LEU A 165 -10.95 8.68 13.22
CA LEU A 165 -9.95 7.62 13.40
C LEU A 165 -10.55 6.32 13.92
N ASP A 166 -11.89 6.23 13.99
CA ASP A 166 -12.63 5.07 14.48
C ASP A 166 -12.21 4.61 15.91
N ARG A 167 -11.79 5.57 16.73
CA ARG A 167 -11.42 5.36 18.15
C ARG A 167 -12.55 5.85 19.04
N HIS A 168 -13.01 4.96 19.93
CA HIS A 168 -14.08 5.21 20.90
C HIS A 168 -13.58 4.96 22.31
#